data_d872c22331881e605722db78b70a1827
#
_entry.id   d872c22331881e605722db78b70a1827
#
_cell.length_a   1.000
_cell.length_b   1.000
_cell.length_c   1.000
_cell.angle_alpha   90.00
_cell.angle_beta   90.00
_cell.angle_gamma   90.00
#
_symmetry.space_group_name_H-M   'P 1'
#
loop_
_entity.id
_entity.type
_entity.pdbx_description
1 polymer ?
#
loop_
_entity_poly.entity_id
_entity_poly.type
_entity_poly.pdbx_seq_one_letter_code
_entity_poly.pdbx_strand_id
1 'polypeptide(L)'
;MEENLSYEEKLLTEPVRYYIENKGKNIRQYITTYIGHFLGVDDKYIEEAIDFITVIHNASLVIDDIQDNSLLRRKQECAHIKYGIPLSLNAGYLCIFKILNEINKREYIHEKTRHKIIENMYLAHIGQGMDIYYTQHKIIPNIESYNMMIKYKTGTFLHIILDMLIGVSKNVILKKKYSELQEGLYNFSLFYQIRDDYINLTDPAYWEEKGFCQDFDEQKISYLITYCTNNKMENYEKINDLMTKLNKTTNDKIEILMLMKNNGLFDIIYNILLQLREKILLTMDISNLFQQLPFSKFDENVVLNMKMEILGIYVDGRILNHSIK
;
A
#
# COMPACT_ATOMS: atom_id res chain seq x y z
N MET A 1 -1.87 -6.48 25.92
CA MET A 1 -0.61 -7.09 25.42
C MET A 1 0.67 -6.45 25.96
N GLU A 2 0.66 -5.18 26.35
CA GLU A 2 1.85 -4.44 26.82
C GLU A 2 2.20 -4.63 28.32
N GLU A 3 1.28 -5.08 29.16
CA GLU A 3 1.47 -5.08 30.62
C GLU A 3 2.49 -6.09 31.17
N ASN A 4 2.94 -7.06 30.37
CA ASN A 4 3.87 -8.12 30.80
C ASN A 4 5.20 -8.19 30.03
N LEU A 5 5.56 -7.13 29.27
CA LEU A 5 6.86 -7.11 28.61
C LEU A 5 7.98 -6.85 29.61
N SER A 6 9.09 -7.59 29.53
CA SER A 6 10.31 -7.23 30.25
C SER A 6 10.79 -5.86 29.79
N TYR A 7 11.56 -5.18 30.63
CA TYR A 7 12.13 -3.87 30.26
C TYR A 7 12.94 -3.96 28.96
N GLU A 8 13.72 -5.02 28.81
CA GLU A 8 14.52 -5.28 27.61
C GLU A 8 13.64 -5.46 26.37
N GLU A 9 12.56 -6.23 26.48
CA GLU A 9 11.65 -6.46 25.34
C GLU A 9 10.98 -5.15 24.88
N LYS A 10 10.66 -4.26 25.81
CA LYS A 10 10.14 -2.93 25.49
C LYS A 10 11.14 -2.11 24.68
N LEU A 11 12.42 -2.14 25.05
CA LEU A 11 13.49 -1.45 24.32
C LEU A 11 13.70 -2.07 22.92
N LEU A 12 13.72 -3.40 22.83
CA LEU A 12 13.95 -4.10 21.57
C LEU A 12 12.81 -3.93 20.57
N THR A 13 11.58 -3.66 21.01
CA THR A 13 10.40 -3.45 20.15
C THR A 13 10.10 -1.98 19.87
N GLU A 14 10.85 -1.05 20.44
CA GLU A 14 10.65 0.41 20.33
C GLU A 14 10.50 0.89 18.88
N PRO A 15 11.31 0.43 17.88
CA PRO A 15 11.15 0.86 16.49
C PRO A 15 9.77 0.55 15.90
N VAL A 16 9.17 -0.58 16.27
CA VAL A 16 7.83 -0.97 15.81
C VAL A 16 6.75 -0.20 16.58
N ARG A 17 6.92 -0.02 17.90
CA ARG A 17 6.01 0.78 18.73
C ARG A 17 5.92 2.22 18.25
N TYR A 18 7.04 2.82 17.89
CA TYR A 18 7.10 4.16 17.29
C TYR A 18 6.18 4.29 16.07
N TYR A 19 6.05 3.25 15.22
CA TYR A 19 5.10 3.26 14.09
C TYR A 19 3.65 3.02 14.52
N ILE A 20 3.41 2.20 15.55
CA ILE A 20 2.07 1.98 16.10
C ILE A 20 1.49 3.25 16.71
N GLU A 21 2.31 4.01 17.44
CA GLU A 21 1.93 5.28 18.07
C GLU A 21 1.65 6.37 17.02
N ASN A 22 2.41 6.39 15.92
CA ASN A 22 2.18 7.28 14.77
C ASN A 22 1.11 6.70 13.83
N LYS A 23 -0.17 6.87 14.20
CA LYS A 23 -1.31 6.25 13.51
C LYS A 23 -1.44 6.70 12.06
N GLY A 24 -1.62 5.75 11.15
CA GLY A 24 -2.05 5.98 9.76
C GLY A 24 -3.59 6.02 9.62
N LYS A 25 -4.08 5.78 8.41
CA LYS A 25 -5.53 5.80 8.07
C LYS A 25 -6.36 4.65 8.68
N ASN A 26 -5.77 3.75 9.45
CA ASN A 26 -6.40 2.61 10.15
C ASN A 26 -7.29 1.71 9.27
N ILE A 27 -7.03 1.63 7.97
CA ILE A 27 -7.84 0.90 6.98
C ILE A 27 -7.96 -0.59 7.34
N ARG A 28 -6.86 -1.22 7.78
CA ARG A 28 -6.88 -2.64 8.18
C ARG A 28 -7.75 -2.86 9.41
N GLN A 29 -7.70 -1.97 10.39
CA GLN A 29 -8.58 -1.99 11.54
C GLN A 29 -10.05 -1.92 11.12
N TYR A 30 -10.39 -0.98 10.22
CA TYR A 30 -11.74 -0.86 9.68
C TYR A 30 -12.20 -2.16 9.00
N ILE A 31 -11.37 -2.73 8.13
CA ILE A 31 -11.68 -3.99 7.41
C ILE A 31 -11.84 -5.13 8.40
N THR A 32 -10.99 -5.23 9.42
CA THR A 32 -11.06 -6.28 10.45
C THR A 32 -12.39 -6.19 11.20
N THR A 33 -12.76 -4.99 11.64
CA THR A 33 -14.04 -4.74 12.33
C THR A 33 -15.23 -5.10 11.43
N TYR A 34 -15.20 -4.65 10.17
CA TYR A 34 -16.25 -4.96 9.21
C TYR A 34 -16.40 -6.47 8.99
N ILE A 35 -15.32 -7.18 8.70
CA ILE A 35 -15.34 -8.64 8.47
C ILE A 35 -15.81 -9.35 9.72
N GLY A 36 -15.34 -8.97 10.91
CA GLY A 36 -15.72 -9.56 12.18
C GLY A 36 -17.22 -9.45 12.44
N HIS A 37 -17.79 -8.25 12.31
CA HIS A 37 -19.23 -8.04 12.47
C HIS A 37 -20.05 -8.76 11.39
N PHE A 38 -19.60 -8.69 10.13
CA PHE A 38 -20.25 -9.43 9.02
C PHE A 38 -20.29 -10.93 9.28
N LEU A 39 -19.23 -11.51 9.87
CA LEU A 39 -19.14 -12.94 10.22
C LEU A 39 -19.83 -13.27 11.55
N GLY A 40 -20.38 -12.29 12.28
CA GLY A 40 -20.98 -12.48 13.60
C GLY A 40 -19.98 -12.97 14.65
N VAL A 41 -18.76 -12.43 14.62
CA VAL A 41 -17.70 -12.73 15.57
C VAL A 41 -17.83 -11.82 16.79
N ASP A 42 -17.59 -12.38 17.99
CA ASP A 42 -17.62 -11.62 19.24
C ASP A 42 -16.48 -10.56 19.25
N ASP A 43 -16.77 -9.36 19.75
CA ASP A 43 -15.85 -8.18 19.71
C ASP A 43 -14.46 -8.48 20.25
N LYS A 44 -14.34 -9.29 21.31
CA LYS A 44 -13.04 -9.68 21.89
C LYS A 44 -12.08 -10.34 20.89
N TYR A 45 -12.60 -11.11 19.93
CA TYR A 45 -11.78 -11.75 18.89
C TYR A 45 -11.48 -10.78 17.75
N ILE A 46 -12.40 -9.82 17.51
CA ILE A 46 -12.15 -8.74 16.56
C ILE A 46 -11.04 -7.83 17.06
N GLU A 47 -11.09 -7.42 18.32
CA GLU A 47 -10.06 -6.58 18.96
C GLU A 47 -8.70 -7.28 18.97
N GLU A 48 -8.66 -8.57 19.32
CA GLU A 48 -7.40 -9.32 19.29
C GLU A 48 -6.84 -9.47 17.87
N ALA A 49 -7.68 -9.69 16.87
CA ALA A 49 -7.26 -9.72 15.47
C ALA A 49 -6.72 -8.35 15.01
N ILE A 50 -7.34 -7.24 15.45
CA ILE A 50 -6.85 -5.88 15.20
C ILE A 50 -5.47 -5.69 15.82
N ASP A 51 -5.27 -6.12 17.05
CA ASP A 51 -3.98 -6.01 17.73
C ASP A 51 -2.89 -6.78 16.98
N PHE A 52 -3.15 -8.03 16.60
CA PHE A 52 -2.19 -8.85 15.88
C PHE A 52 -1.82 -8.26 14.53
N ILE A 53 -2.82 -7.88 13.73
CA ILE A 53 -2.55 -7.33 12.40
C ILE A 53 -1.88 -5.95 12.47
N THR A 54 -2.17 -5.16 13.51
CA THR A 54 -1.53 -3.87 13.74
C THR A 54 -0.04 -4.04 13.99
N VAL A 55 0.35 -4.99 14.83
CA VAL A 55 1.77 -5.25 15.13
C VAL A 55 2.48 -5.81 13.89
N ILE A 56 1.93 -6.85 13.24
CA ILE A 56 2.53 -7.45 12.05
C ILE A 56 2.72 -6.41 10.94
N HIS A 57 1.69 -5.60 10.69
CA HIS A 57 1.77 -4.58 9.65
C HIS A 57 2.81 -3.49 9.95
N ASN A 58 2.84 -2.93 11.17
CA ASN A 58 3.84 -1.91 11.48
C ASN A 58 5.26 -2.49 11.52
N ALA A 59 5.43 -3.76 11.92
CA ALA A 59 6.69 -4.48 11.81
C ALA A 59 7.13 -4.63 10.35
N SER A 60 6.20 -4.98 9.44
CA SER A 60 6.50 -5.06 8.01
C SER A 60 6.86 -3.70 7.41
N LEU A 61 6.23 -2.61 7.86
CA LEU A 61 6.58 -1.26 7.41
C LEU A 61 7.99 -0.83 7.86
N VAL A 62 8.43 -1.22 9.06
CA VAL A 62 9.80 -0.94 9.52
C VAL A 62 10.82 -1.64 8.62
N ILE A 63 10.55 -2.90 8.22
CA ILE A 63 11.41 -3.66 7.32
C ILE A 63 11.37 -3.08 5.90
N ASP A 64 10.18 -2.75 5.39
CA ASP A 64 9.94 -2.15 4.08
C ASP A 64 10.72 -0.83 3.92
N ASP A 65 10.63 0.08 4.89
CA ASP A 65 11.37 1.35 4.88
C ASP A 65 12.90 1.19 4.84
N ILE A 66 13.43 0.14 5.45
CA ILE A 66 14.87 -0.20 5.35
C ILE A 66 15.20 -0.67 3.94
N GLN A 67 14.36 -1.53 3.36
CA GLN A 67 14.56 -2.11 2.03
C GLN A 67 14.46 -1.07 0.92
N ASP A 68 13.56 -0.10 1.09
CA ASP A 68 13.29 0.99 0.13
C ASP A 68 14.19 2.22 0.36
N ASN A 69 15.00 2.23 1.43
CA ASN A 69 15.77 3.39 1.88
C ASN A 69 14.90 4.65 2.09
N SER A 70 13.67 4.47 2.56
CA SER A 70 12.73 5.56 2.80
C SER A 70 13.23 6.46 3.92
N LEU A 71 13.09 7.79 3.77
CA LEU A 71 13.52 8.75 4.80
C LEU A 71 12.39 9.11 5.76
N LEU A 72 11.16 9.15 5.26
CA LEU A 72 10.00 9.60 6.01
C LEU A 72 8.85 8.58 5.95
N ARG A 73 8.19 8.38 7.07
CA ARG A 73 6.95 7.62 7.20
C ARG A 73 5.92 8.43 7.99
N ARG A 74 4.77 8.73 7.38
CA ARG A 74 3.69 9.51 8.03
C ARG A 74 4.20 10.84 8.60
N LYS A 75 4.99 11.57 7.82
CA LYS A 75 5.61 12.88 8.17
C LYS A 75 6.65 12.83 9.30
N GLN A 76 7.10 11.66 9.71
CA GLN A 76 8.16 11.47 10.70
C GLN A 76 9.33 10.70 10.08
N GLU A 77 10.51 10.83 10.66
CA GLU A 77 11.68 10.03 10.26
C GLU A 77 11.38 8.55 10.35
N CYS A 78 11.88 7.77 9.38
CA CYS A 78 11.74 6.32 9.43
C CYS A 78 12.46 5.72 10.64
N ALA A 79 11.94 4.60 11.15
CA ALA A 79 12.47 3.96 12.36
C ALA A 79 13.97 3.66 12.25
N HIS A 80 14.45 3.24 11.08
CA HIS A 80 15.87 2.93 10.88
C HIS A 80 16.78 4.17 10.86
N ILE A 81 16.25 5.36 10.58
CA ILE A 81 16.97 6.63 10.74
C ILE A 81 17.11 6.95 12.22
N LYS A 82 16.02 6.84 12.97
CA LYS A 82 15.96 7.19 14.39
C LYS A 82 16.68 6.21 15.32
N TYR A 83 16.55 4.90 15.07
CA TYR A 83 17.05 3.84 15.97
C TYR A 83 18.22 3.03 15.38
N GLY A 84 18.60 3.31 14.13
CA GLY A 84 19.60 2.55 13.38
C GLY A 84 19.05 1.30 12.73
N ILE A 85 19.67 0.89 11.61
CA ILE A 85 19.26 -0.28 10.82
C ILE A 85 19.28 -1.58 11.64
N PRO A 86 20.35 -1.91 12.42
CA PRO A 86 20.42 -3.20 13.09
C PRO A 86 19.28 -3.42 14.09
N LEU A 87 18.95 -2.42 14.92
CA LEU A 87 17.89 -2.54 15.90
C LEU A 87 16.50 -2.56 15.24
N SER A 88 16.28 -1.69 14.24
CA SER A 88 15.00 -1.62 13.54
C SER A 88 14.69 -2.91 12.78
N LEU A 89 15.67 -3.50 12.10
CA LEU A 89 15.52 -4.77 11.40
C LEU A 89 15.19 -5.91 12.37
N ASN A 90 15.93 -6.00 13.48
CA ASN A 90 15.67 -7.00 14.51
C ASN A 90 14.30 -6.81 15.15
N ALA A 91 13.89 -5.57 15.45
CA ALA A 91 12.57 -5.26 16.01
C ALA A 91 11.42 -5.70 15.10
N GLY A 92 11.55 -5.48 13.78
CA GLY A 92 10.56 -5.94 12.80
C GLY A 92 10.36 -7.44 12.86
N TYR A 93 11.42 -8.24 12.75
CA TYR A 93 11.33 -9.70 12.84
C TYR A 93 10.90 -10.19 14.22
N LEU A 94 11.42 -9.60 15.30
CA LEU A 94 11.04 -9.94 16.67
C LEU A 94 9.52 -9.81 16.87
N CYS A 95 8.93 -8.69 16.42
CA CYS A 95 7.50 -8.46 16.56
C CYS A 95 6.67 -9.43 15.72
N ILE A 96 7.09 -9.76 14.49
CA ILE A 96 6.42 -10.76 13.66
C ILE A 96 6.43 -12.12 14.35
N PHE A 97 7.60 -12.62 14.78
CA PHE A 97 7.70 -13.92 15.47
C PHE A 97 6.96 -13.94 16.81
N LYS A 98 6.96 -12.82 17.55
CA LYS A 98 6.18 -12.68 18.76
C LYS A 98 4.69 -12.89 18.50
N ILE A 99 4.11 -12.25 17.50
CA ILE A 99 2.69 -12.41 17.17
C ILE A 99 2.40 -13.83 16.68
N LEU A 100 3.24 -14.43 15.86
CA LEU A 100 3.08 -15.84 15.46
C LEU A 100 3.09 -16.78 16.66
N ASN A 101 3.96 -16.54 17.65
CA ASN A 101 4.00 -17.29 18.88
C ASN A 101 2.73 -17.08 19.73
N GLU A 102 2.23 -15.84 19.84
CA GLU A 102 0.97 -15.56 20.53
C GLU A 102 -0.23 -16.24 19.84
N ILE A 103 -0.34 -16.20 18.51
CA ILE A 103 -1.35 -16.91 17.72
C ILE A 103 -1.28 -18.41 18.01
N ASN A 104 -0.08 -18.98 18.11
CA ASN A 104 0.11 -20.40 18.40
C ASN A 104 -0.39 -20.82 19.79
N LYS A 105 -0.36 -19.92 20.78
CA LYS A 105 -0.86 -20.15 22.14
C LYS A 105 -2.39 -20.07 22.26
N ARG A 106 -3.09 -19.55 21.25
CA ARG A 106 -4.55 -19.38 21.30
C ARG A 106 -5.27 -20.67 20.96
N GLU A 107 -5.92 -21.30 21.94
CA GLU A 107 -6.64 -22.57 21.77
C GLU A 107 -7.80 -22.47 20.76
N TYR A 108 -8.45 -21.30 20.68
CA TYR A 108 -9.57 -21.08 19.74
C TYR A 108 -9.10 -20.94 18.28
N ILE A 109 -7.81 -20.74 18.01
CA ILE A 109 -7.24 -20.71 16.66
C ILE A 109 -6.85 -22.14 16.27
N HIS A 110 -7.65 -22.76 15.41
CA HIS A 110 -7.41 -24.13 14.96
C HIS A 110 -6.09 -24.28 14.20
N GLU A 111 -5.49 -25.46 14.26
CA GLU A 111 -4.21 -25.79 13.59
C GLU A 111 -4.22 -25.42 12.10
N LYS A 112 -5.31 -25.75 11.39
CA LYS A 112 -5.47 -25.36 9.97
C LYS A 112 -5.39 -23.85 9.73
N THR A 113 -5.92 -23.04 10.63
CA THR A 113 -5.85 -21.58 10.56
C THR A 113 -4.42 -21.11 10.82
N ARG A 114 -3.71 -21.70 11.79
CA ARG A 114 -2.30 -21.39 12.06
C ARG A 114 -1.42 -21.66 10.85
N HIS A 115 -1.61 -22.81 10.17
CA HIS A 115 -0.89 -23.13 8.93
C HIS A 115 -1.15 -22.09 7.84
N LYS A 116 -2.40 -21.68 7.63
CA LYS A 116 -2.73 -20.65 6.65
C LYS A 116 -2.10 -19.28 6.97
N ILE A 117 -2.05 -18.90 8.24
CA ILE A 117 -1.40 -17.65 8.67
C ILE A 117 0.09 -17.70 8.34
N ILE A 118 0.76 -18.82 8.64
CA ILE A 118 2.19 -19.01 8.31
C ILE A 118 2.40 -18.98 6.79
N GLU A 119 1.55 -19.64 6.02
CA GLU A 119 1.57 -19.64 4.56
C GLU A 119 1.39 -18.21 4.01
N ASN A 120 0.41 -17.44 4.52
CA ASN A 120 0.20 -16.07 4.13
C ASN A 120 1.40 -15.18 4.50
N MET A 121 2.05 -15.38 5.63
CA MET A 121 3.28 -14.67 6.00
C MET A 121 4.43 -15.00 5.04
N TYR A 122 4.59 -16.26 4.66
CA TYR A 122 5.55 -16.69 3.64
C TYR A 122 5.26 -16.00 2.29
N LEU A 123 4.01 -16.02 1.83
CA LEU A 123 3.61 -15.37 0.58
C LEU A 123 3.80 -13.85 0.63
N ALA A 124 3.59 -13.20 1.80
CA ALA A 124 3.87 -11.78 1.97
C ALA A 124 5.34 -11.45 1.67
N HIS A 125 6.27 -12.28 2.14
CA HIS A 125 7.69 -12.12 1.87
C HIS A 125 8.06 -12.43 0.40
N ILE A 126 7.36 -13.38 -0.25
CA ILE A 126 7.50 -13.59 -1.70
C ILE A 126 7.07 -12.32 -2.45
N GLY A 127 5.91 -11.74 -2.11
CA GLY A 127 5.42 -10.52 -2.75
C GLY A 127 6.36 -9.33 -2.56
N GLN A 128 6.89 -9.14 -1.35
CA GLN A 128 7.90 -8.13 -1.07
C GLN A 128 9.19 -8.38 -1.86
N GLY A 129 9.66 -9.63 -1.92
CA GLY A 129 10.83 -10.00 -2.70
C GLY A 129 10.67 -9.76 -4.20
N MET A 130 9.46 -10.00 -4.75
CA MET A 130 9.15 -9.68 -6.16
C MET A 130 9.24 -8.17 -6.41
N ASP A 131 8.68 -7.34 -5.55
CA ASP A 131 8.71 -5.88 -5.66
C ASP A 131 10.15 -5.36 -5.64
N ILE A 132 10.94 -5.78 -4.67
CA ILE A 132 12.37 -5.45 -4.57
C ILE A 132 13.13 -5.90 -5.82
N TYR A 133 12.91 -7.14 -6.25
CA TYR A 133 13.61 -7.70 -7.41
C TYR A 133 13.30 -6.91 -8.69
N TYR A 134 12.05 -6.61 -8.96
CA TYR A 134 11.65 -5.82 -10.13
C TYR A 134 12.24 -4.42 -10.09
N THR A 135 12.19 -3.75 -8.94
CA THR A 135 12.74 -2.39 -8.77
C THR A 135 14.25 -2.37 -8.94
N GLN A 136 14.99 -3.26 -8.27
CA GLN A 136 16.45 -3.30 -8.33
C GLN A 136 16.98 -3.64 -9.72
N HIS A 137 16.32 -4.56 -10.43
CA HIS A 137 16.73 -4.99 -11.77
C HIS A 137 16.07 -4.20 -12.89
N LYS A 138 15.20 -3.21 -12.54
CA LYS A 138 14.43 -2.38 -13.51
C LYS A 138 13.62 -3.23 -14.49
N ILE A 139 13.06 -4.34 -14.00
CA ILE A 139 12.24 -5.27 -14.78
C ILE A 139 10.79 -4.84 -14.64
N ILE A 140 10.14 -4.46 -15.74
CA ILE A 140 8.71 -4.20 -15.77
C ILE A 140 8.00 -5.54 -15.96
N PRO A 141 7.26 -6.04 -14.93
CA PRO A 141 6.56 -7.32 -15.03
C PRO A 141 5.38 -7.24 -16.01
N ASN A 142 4.85 -8.39 -16.41
CA ASN A 142 3.54 -8.39 -17.03
C ASN A 142 2.43 -8.11 -15.99
N ILE A 143 1.22 -7.76 -16.46
CA ILE A 143 0.09 -7.39 -15.57
C ILE A 143 -0.26 -8.53 -14.60
N GLU A 144 -0.19 -9.78 -15.02
CA GLU A 144 -0.47 -10.95 -14.18
C GLU A 144 0.54 -11.05 -13.04
N SER A 145 1.84 -10.91 -13.35
CA SER A 145 2.91 -10.95 -12.36
C SER A 145 2.83 -9.77 -11.38
N TYR A 146 2.47 -8.57 -11.87
CA TYR A 146 2.22 -7.41 -11.02
C TYR A 146 1.06 -7.67 -10.07
N ASN A 147 -0.08 -8.16 -10.59
CA ASN A 147 -1.25 -8.49 -9.78
C ASN A 147 -0.93 -9.57 -8.73
N MET A 148 -0.13 -10.57 -9.10
CA MET A 148 0.34 -11.61 -8.16
C MET A 148 1.21 -11.01 -7.06
N MET A 149 2.14 -10.12 -7.38
CA MET A 149 2.97 -9.40 -6.42
C MET A 149 2.09 -8.64 -5.42
N ILE A 150 1.08 -7.89 -5.87
CA ILE A 150 0.14 -7.18 -4.99
C ILE A 150 -0.68 -8.13 -4.14
N LYS A 151 -1.18 -9.23 -4.72
CA LYS A 151 -1.87 -10.27 -3.97
C LYS A 151 -1.04 -10.78 -2.80
N TYR A 152 0.24 -11.02 -3.03
CA TYR A 152 1.15 -11.54 -2.02
C TYR A 152 1.61 -10.44 -1.04
N LYS A 153 2.09 -9.29 -1.51
CA LYS A 153 2.60 -8.20 -0.67
C LYS A 153 1.51 -7.58 0.22
N THR A 154 0.33 -7.29 -0.35
CA THR A 154 -0.75 -6.54 0.31
C THR A 154 -1.94 -7.42 0.70
N GLY A 155 -2.35 -8.33 -0.18
CA GLY A 155 -3.55 -9.14 0.00
C GLY A 155 -3.44 -10.16 1.12
N THR A 156 -2.26 -10.75 1.34
CA THR A 156 -2.04 -11.76 2.39
C THR A 156 -2.36 -11.26 3.80
N PHE A 157 -2.11 -9.99 4.10
CA PHE A 157 -2.48 -9.40 5.40
C PHE A 157 -3.99 -9.39 5.60
N LEU A 158 -4.77 -9.14 4.55
CA LEU A 158 -6.24 -9.20 4.61
C LEU A 158 -6.74 -10.65 4.71
N HIS A 159 -6.05 -11.59 4.08
CA HIS A 159 -6.36 -13.02 4.20
C HIS A 159 -6.04 -13.55 5.60
N ILE A 160 -4.99 -13.10 6.26
CA ILE A 160 -4.70 -13.43 7.67
C ILE A 160 -5.88 -13.00 8.55
N ILE A 161 -6.40 -11.79 8.37
CA ILE A 161 -7.57 -11.29 9.08
C ILE A 161 -8.77 -12.20 8.86
N LEU A 162 -9.07 -12.52 7.60
CA LEU A 162 -10.20 -13.40 7.25
C LEU A 162 -10.04 -14.79 7.88
N ASP A 163 -8.86 -15.40 7.79
CA ASP A 163 -8.60 -16.74 8.34
C ASP A 163 -8.76 -16.78 9.85
N MET A 164 -8.33 -15.75 10.58
CA MET A 164 -8.53 -15.63 12.01
C MET A 164 -10.00 -15.52 12.37
N LEU A 165 -10.74 -14.62 11.74
CA LEU A 165 -12.14 -14.32 12.08
C LEU A 165 -13.10 -15.43 11.64
N ILE A 166 -12.90 -16.04 10.46
CA ILE A 166 -13.75 -17.15 10.00
C ILE A 166 -13.60 -18.39 10.88
N GLY A 167 -12.42 -18.58 11.47
CA GLY A 167 -12.15 -19.69 12.39
C GLY A 167 -13.06 -19.67 13.63
N VAL A 168 -13.32 -18.47 14.17
CA VAL A 168 -14.14 -18.26 15.39
C VAL A 168 -15.60 -17.92 15.10
N SER A 169 -15.97 -17.67 13.84
CA SER A 169 -17.33 -17.36 13.44
C SER A 169 -18.28 -18.51 13.76
N LYS A 170 -19.43 -18.18 14.35
CA LYS A 170 -20.54 -19.13 14.61
C LYS A 170 -21.46 -19.30 13.39
N ASN A 171 -21.31 -18.47 12.36
CA ASN A 171 -22.18 -18.45 11.19
C ASN A 171 -21.72 -19.44 10.11
N VAL A 172 -22.34 -20.63 10.11
CA VAL A 172 -22.00 -21.71 9.16
C VAL A 172 -22.28 -21.32 7.70
N ILE A 173 -23.30 -20.48 7.45
CA ILE A 173 -23.69 -20.05 6.09
C ILE A 173 -22.58 -19.15 5.53
N LEU A 174 -22.09 -18.22 6.32
CA LEU A 174 -21.02 -17.30 5.90
C LEU A 174 -19.66 -18.00 5.75
N LYS A 175 -19.42 -19.10 6.49
CA LYS A 175 -18.24 -19.95 6.25
C LYS A 175 -18.22 -20.54 4.84
N LYS A 176 -19.39 -20.80 4.24
CA LYS A 176 -19.49 -21.27 2.85
C LYS A 176 -19.13 -20.19 1.83
N LYS A 177 -19.20 -18.91 2.21
CA LYS A 177 -18.81 -17.75 1.38
C LYS A 177 -17.33 -17.40 1.50
N TYR A 178 -16.52 -18.25 2.10
CA TYR A 178 -15.09 -17.97 2.32
C TYR A 178 -14.35 -17.59 1.03
N SER A 179 -14.58 -18.32 -0.06
CA SER A 179 -13.93 -18.05 -1.36
C SER A 179 -14.37 -16.72 -1.94
N GLU A 180 -15.65 -16.33 -1.81
CA GLU A 180 -16.16 -15.03 -2.26
C GLU A 180 -15.51 -13.89 -1.47
N LEU A 181 -15.39 -14.03 -0.14
CA LEU A 181 -14.72 -13.05 0.71
C LEU A 181 -13.23 -12.93 0.38
N GLN A 182 -12.54 -14.06 0.13
CA GLN A 182 -11.14 -14.04 -0.31
C GLN A 182 -10.97 -13.28 -1.61
N GLU A 183 -11.84 -13.51 -2.59
CA GLU A 183 -11.80 -12.81 -3.88
C GLU A 183 -12.08 -11.31 -3.68
N GLY A 184 -13.07 -10.95 -2.86
CA GLY A 184 -13.37 -9.56 -2.52
C GLY A 184 -12.19 -8.85 -1.89
N LEU A 185 -11.50 -9.49 -0.94
CA LEU A 185 -10.29 -8.94 -0.30
C LEU A 185 -9.10 -8.84 -1.27
N TYR A 186 -8.98 -9.79 -2.20
CA TYR A 186 -7.98 -9.70 -3.25
C TYR A 186 -8.25 -8.51 -4.19
N ASN A 187 -9.49 -8.35 -4.65
CA ASN A 187 -9.88 -7.20 -5.46
C ASN A 187 -9.67 -5.88 -4.69
N PHE A 188 -9.92 -5.87 -3.36
CA PHE A 188 -9.62 -4.71 -2.53
C PHE A 188 -8.13 -4.41 -2.45
N SER A 189 -7.27 -5.41 -2.34
CA SER A 189 -5.81 -5.20 -2.31
C SER A 189 -5.29 -4.62 -3.63
N LEU A 190 -5.81 -5.08 -4.77
CA LEU A 190 -5.54 -4.51 -6.09
C LEU A 190 -6.02 -3.07 -6.19
N PHE A 191 -7.29 -2.83 -5.84
CA PHE A 191 -7.85 -1.48 -5.82
C PHE A 191 -6.99 -0.53 -4.98
N TYR A 192 -6.63 -0.95 -3.79
CA TYR A 192 -5.87 -0.11 -2.85
C TYR A 192 -4.50 0.26 -3.40
N GLN A 193 -3.77 -0.71 -3.95
CA GLN A 193 -2.44 -0.46 -4.52
C GLN A 193 -2.51 0.36 -5.82
N ILE A 194 -3.38 -0.02 -6.77
CA ILE A 194 -3.53 0.72 -8.03
C ILE A 194 -3.99 2.16 -7.75
N ARG A 195 -4.86 2.36 -6.75
CA ARG A 195 -5.26 3.69 -6.30
C ARG A 195 -4.08 4.48 -5.73
N ASP A 196 -3.26 3.87 -4.89
CA ASP A 196 -2.08 4.53 -4.30
C ASP A 196 -1.13 5.00 -5.42
N ASP A 197 -0.81 4.12 -6.36
CA ASP A 197 -0.01 4.45 -7.54
C ASP A 197 -0.65 5.56 -8.39
N TYR A 198 -1.98 5.55 -8.53
CA TYR A 198 -2.72 6.54 -9.32
C TYR A 198 -2.72 7.92 -8.64
N ILE A 199 -3.06 7.99 -7.34
CA ILE A 199 -3.10 9.28 -6.63
C ILE A 199 -1.72 9.88 -6.39
N ASN A 200 -0.65 9.08 -6.35
CA ASN A 200 0.72 9.58 -6.33
C ASN A 200 1.00 10.49 -7.54
N LEU A 201 0.38 10.19 -8.68
CA LEU A 201 0.56 10.94 -9.93
C LEU A 201 -0.52 12.01 -10.19
N THR A 202 -1.65 11.96 -9.48
CA THR A 202 -2.83 12.75 -9.86
C THR A 202 -3.42 13.63 -8.75
N ASP A 203 -3.02 13.44 -7.49
CA ASP A 203 -3.63 14.11 -6.35
C ASP A 203 -2.67 15.14 -5.70
N PRO A 204 -2.95 16.46 -5.85
CA PRO A 204 -2.14 17.50 -5.21
C PRO A 204 -2.02 17.37 -3.69
N ALA A 205 -3.10 16.93 -3.01
CA ALA A 205 -3.05 16.74 -1.56
C ALA A 205 -2.06 15.62 -1.16
N TYR A 206 -1.91 14.61 -2.03
CA TYR A 206 -0.91 13.57 -1.83
C TYR A 206 0.53 14.08 -2.04
N TRP A 207 0.72 15.02 -3.00
CA TRP A 207 2.02 15.63 -3.26
C TRP A 207 2.50 16.51 -2.09
N GLU A 208 1.57 17.17 -1.38
CA GLU A 208 1.89 17.92 -0.16
C GLU A 208 2.40 17.02 0.97
N GLU A 209 1.96 15.76 1.00
CA GLU A 209 2.34 14.80 2.03
C GLU A 209 3.64 14.04 1.73
N LYS A 210 3.89 13.70 0.46
CA LYS A 210 4.98 12.82 0.04
C LYS A 210 5.95 13.43 -0.97
N GLY A 211 5.60 14.55 -1.60
CA GLY A 211 6.34 15.14 -2.70
C GLY A 211 5.69 14.87 -4.06
N PHE A 212 5.96 15.76 -5.03
CA PHE A 212 5.41 15.68 -6.38
C PHE A 212 5.88 14.44 -7.11
N CYS A 213 4.94 13.52 -7.41
CA CYS A 213 5.21 12.27 -8.12
C CYS A 213 6.43 11.52 -7.53
N GLN A 214 6.42 11.28 -6.23
CA GLN A 214 7.53 10.68 -5.49
C GLN A 214 7.91 9.28 -6.04
N ASP A 215 6.94 8.49 -6.49
CA ASP A 215 7.17 7.16 -7.08
C ASP A 215 8.12 7.23 -8.30
N PHE A 216 8.15 8.36 -9.01
CA PHE A 216 9.12 8.54 -10.10
C PHE A 216 10.56 8.72 -9.59
N ASP A 217 10.76 9.41 -8.45
CA ASP A 217 12.08 9.57 -7.83
C ASP A 217 12.60 8.24 -7.30
N GLU A 218 11.72 7.46 -6.70
CA GLU A 218 12.00 6.13 -6.18
C GLU A 218 12.20 5.09 -7.31
N GLN A 219 11.95 5.48 -8.57
CA GLN A 219 11.96 4.58 -9.74
C GLN A 219 11.03 3.37 -9.56
N LYS A 220 9.95 3.55 -8.79
CA LYS A 220 8.99 2.51 -8.46
C LYS A 220 8.25 2.04 -9.71
N ILE A 221 8.16 0.73 -9.87
CA ILE A 221 7.40 0.11 -10.95
C ILE A 221 5.92 0.07 -10.54
N SER A 222 5.20 1.16 -10.85
CA SER A 222 3.77 1.30 -10.56
C SER A 222 2.90 0.52 -11.56
N TYR A 223 1.61 0.37 -11.22
CA TYR A 223 0.63 -0.22 -12.15
C TYR A 223 0.52 0.55 -13.45
N LEU A 224 0.61 1.90 -13.40
CA LEU A 224 0.53 2.74 -14.59
C LEU A 224 1.69 2.47 -15.56
N ILE A 225 2.92 2.38 -15.05
CA ILE A 225 4.11 2.03 -15.84
C ILE A 225 3.97 0.63 -16.44
N THR A 226 3.57 -0.33 -15.60
CA THR A 226 3.34 -1.72 -16.02
C THR A 226 2.29 -1.80 -17.12
N TYR A 227 1.15 -1.12 -16.96
CA TYR A 227 0.06 -1.11 -17.95
C TYR A 227 0.51 -0.47 -19.26
N CYS A 228 1.14 0.69 -19.20
CA CYS A 228 1.64 1.43 -20.36
C CYS A 228 2.60 0.58 -21.20
N THR A 229 3.56 -0.05 -20.54
CA THR A 229 4.58 -0.87 -21.22
C THR A 229 4.02 -2.15 -21.79
N ASN A 230 3.18 -2.89 -21.05
CA ASN A 230 2.60 -4.15 -21.52
C ASN A 230 1.68 -3.97 -22.72
N ASN A 231 0.97 -2.84 -22.78
CA ASN A 231 0.09 -2.53 -23.92
C ASN A 231 0.81 -1.76 -25.03
N LYS A 232 2.14 -1.56 -24.93
CA LYS A 232 2.95 -0.83 -25.93
C LYS A 232 2.28 0.49 -26.34
N MET A 233 1.81 1.26 -25.33
CA MET A 233 1.17 2.55 -25.58
C MET A 233 2.14 3.51 -26.27
N GLU A 234 1.65 4.54 -26.94
CA GLU A 234 2.50 5.49 -27.63
C GLU A 234 3.58 6.07 -26.71
N ASN A 235 4.81 6.16 -27.17
CA ASN A 235 5.97 6.65 -26.41
C ASN A 235 6.30 5.87 -25.11
N TYR A 236 5.85 4.61 -24.94
CA TYR A 236 6.12 3.83 -23.74
C TYR A 236 7.63 3.65 -23.51
N GLU A 237 8.43 3.52 -24.56
CA GLU A 237 9.90 3.43 -24.46
C GLU A 237 10.48 4.72 -23.86
N LYS A 238 10.04 5.88 -24.34
CA LYS A 238 10.46 7.18 -23.81
C LYS A 238 10.05 7.37 -22.34
N ILE A 239 8.85 6.92 -21.96
CA ILE A 239 8.41 6.92 -20.57
C ILE A 239 9.36 6.07 -19.72
N ASN A 240 9.67 4.86 -20.18
CA ASN A 240 10.58 3.95 -19.46
C ASN A 240 11.99 4.53 -19.34
N ASP A 241 12.53 5.14 -20.39
CA ASP A 241 13.83 5.81 -20.37
C ASP A 241 13.86 6.95 -19.35
N LEU A 242 12.83 7.79 -19.34
CA LEU A 242 12.70 8.86 -18.35
C LEU A 242 12.57 8.29 -16.91
N MET A 243 11.87 7.17 -16.74
CA MET A 243 11.76 6.50 -15.44
C MET A 243 13.10 5.99 -14.90
N THR A 244 14.02 5.57 -15.76
CA THR A 244 15.35 5.10 -15.35
C THR A 244 16.34 6.22 -15.03
N LYS A 245 16.04 7.46 -15.40
CA LYS A 245 16.89 8.62 -15.15
C LYS A 245 17.05 8.86 -13.64
N LEU A 246 18.30 8.98 -13.18
CA LEU A 246 18.59 9.41 -11.81
C LEU A 246 18.40 10.93 -11.67
N ASN A 247 17.98 11.37 -10.50
CA ASN A 247 17.75 12.82 -10.20
C ASN A 247 16.84 13.50 -11.24
N LYS A 248 15.63 12.98 -11.39
CA LYS A 248 14.63 13.57 -12.28
C LYS A 248 14.31 15.00 -11.87
N THR A 249 14.34 15.89 -12.84
CA THR A 249 13.84 17.26 -12.65
C THR A 249 12.31 17.26 -12.63
N THR A 250 11.71 18.32 -12.11
CA THR A 250 10.24 18.50 -12.19
C THR A 250 9.76 18.48 -13.65
N ASN A 251 10.54 19.02 -14.59
CA ASN A 251 10.21 18.96 -16.01
C ASN A 251 10.20 17.54 -16.57
N ASP A 252 11.13 16.67 -16.15
CA ASP A 252 11.11 15.25 -16.54
C ASP A 252 9.82 14.56 -16.06
N LYS A 253 9.42 14.82 -14.81
CA LYS A 253 8.17 14.27 -14.23
C LYS A 253 6.93 14.77 -14.98
N ILE A 254 6.87 16.07 -15.28
CA ILE A 254 5.77 16.66 -16.07
C ILE A 254 5.73 16.05 -17.47
N GLU A 255 6.88 15.81 -18.10
CA GLU A 255 6.94 15.17 -19.41
C GLU A 255 6.36 13.75 -19.35
N ILE A 256 6.72 12.94 -18.35
CA ILE A 256 6.13 11.61 -18.16
C ILE A 256 4.62 11.69 -18.00
N LEU A 257 4.12 12.59 -17.13
CA LEU A 257 2.67 12.75 -16.92
C LEU A 257 1.94 13.13 -18.21
N MET A 258 2.49 14.05 -19.02
CA MET A 258 1.88 14.48 -20.27
C MET A 258 1.88 13.36 -21.32
N LEU A 259 2.94 12.56 -21.40
CA LEU A 259 2.97 11.39 -22.28
C LEU A 259 1.91 10.35 -21.87
N MET A 260 1.79 10.07 -20.56
CA MET A 260 0.74 9.18 -20.05
C MET A 260 -0.66 9.71 -20.31
N LYS A 261 -0.89 11.00 -20.10
CA LYS A 261 -2.18 11.66 -20.38
C LYS A 261 -2.55 11.57 -21.85
N ASN A 262 -1.63 11.91 -22.77
CA ASN A 262 -1.88 11.87 -24.20
C ASN A 262 -2.25 10.47 -24.69
N ASN A 263 -1.78 9.44 -24.00
CA ASN A 263 -2.19 8.05 -24.22
C ASN A 263 -3.57 7.69 -23.65
N GLY A 264 -4.25 8.60 -22.94
CA GLY A 264 -5.50 8.31 -22.23
C GLY A 264 -5.32 7.36 -21.04
N LEU A 265 -4.06 7.15 -20.58
CA LEU A 265 -3.75 6.16 -19.54
C LEU A 265 -4.49 6.45 -18.22
N PHE A 266 -4.58 7.72 -17.81
CA PHE A 266 -5.27 8.10 -16.57
C PHE A 266 -6.77 7.75 -16.60
N ASP A 267 -7.47 7.96 -17.73
CA ASP A 267 -8.88 7.57 -17.88
C ASP A 267 -9.05 6.04 -17.85
N ILE A 268 -8.13 5.31 -18.46
CA ILE A 268 -8.13 3.84 -18.45
C ILE A 268 -8.00 3.34 -17.00
N ILE A 269 -6.99 3.82 -16.26
CA ILE A 269 -6.75 3.38 -14.88
C ILE A 269 -7.88 3.81 -13.95
N TYR A 270 -8.43 5.02 -14.12
CA TYR A 270 -9.61 5.47 -13.40
C TYR A 270 -10.79 4.51 -13.58
N ASN A 271 -11.07 4.07 -14.82
CA ASN A 271 -12.13 3.11 -15.10
C ASN A 271 -11.84 1.72 -14.50
N ILE A 272 -10.57 1.27 -14.48
CA ILE A 272 -10.17 0.02 -13.81
C ILE A 272 -10.47 0.12 -12.30
N LEU A 273 -10.17 1.25 -11.68
CA LEU A 273 -10.48 1.49 -10.26
C LEU A 273 -11.99 1.46 -9.98
N LEU A 274 -12.80 2.07 -10.85
CA LEU A 274 -14.27 1.99 -10.74
C LEU A 274 -14.77 0.55 -10.83
N GLN A 275 -14.30 -0.22 -11.81
CA GLN A 275 -14.69 -1.63 -11.98
C GLN A 275 -14.27 -2.49 -10.78
N LEU A 276 -13.08 -2.29 -10.23
CA LEU A 276 -12.64 -2.99 -9.02
C LEU A 276 -13.51 -2.63 -7.83
N ARG A 277 -13.85 -1.34 -7.65
CA ARG A 277 -14.77 -0.89 -6.61
C ARG A 277 -16.14 -1.56 -6.70
N GLU A 278 -16.72 -1.63 -7.89
CA GLU A 278 -18.00 -2.32 -8.12
C GLU A 278 -17.91 -3.82 -7.77
N LYS A 279 -16.87 -4.51 -8.25
CA LYS A 279 -16.65 -5.93 -7.90
C LYS A 279 -16.53 -6.16 -6.41
N ILE A 280 -15.85 -5.29 -5.69
CA ILE A 280 -15.70 -5.37 -4.23
C ILE A 280 -17.05 -5.21 -3.55
N LEU A 281 -17.86 -4.21 -3.97
CA LEU A 281 -19.17 -3.93 -3.38
C LEU A 281 -20.19 -5.05 -3.62
N LEU A 282 -20.01 -5.87 -4.66
CA LEU A 282 -20.84 -7.08 -4.87
C LEU A 282 -20.57 -8.17 -3.84
N THR A 283 -19.38 -8.20 -3.25
CA THR A 283 -18.99 -9.23 -2.27
C THR A 283 -19.00 -8.72 -0.83
N MET A 284 -18.73 -7.42 -0.63
CA MET A 284 -18.59 -6.79 0.69
C MET A 284 -19.19 -5.37 0.68
N ASP A 285 -20.17 -5.10 1.52
CA ASP A 285 -20.68 -3.73 1.67
C ASP A 285 -19.76 -2.87 2.54
N ILE A 286 -18.70 -2.40 1.91
CA ILE A 286 -17.72 -1.49 2.53
C ILE A 286 -17.80 -0.08 1.93
N SER A 287 -19.00 0.37 1.56
CA SER A 287 -19.24 1.69 0.94
C SER A 287 -18.65 2.84 1.76
N ASN A 288 -18.75 2.78 3.09
CA ASN A 288 -18.21 3.79 3.99
C ASN A 288 -16.67 3.84 3.97
N LEU A 289 -15.99 2.72 3.71
CA LEU A 289 -14.53 2.70 3.56
C LEU A 289 -14.11 3.45 2.29
N PHE A 290 -14.85 3.31 1.20
CA PHE A 290 -14.54 4.01 -0.04
C PHE A 290 -14.65 5.54 0.07
N GLN A 291 -15.45 6.06 1.01
CA GLN A 291 -15.48 7.50 1.31
C GLN A 291 -14.15 8.00 1.91
N GLN A 292 -13.40 7.12 2.59
CA GLN A 292 -12.08 7.43 3.14
C GLN A 292 -10.94 7.20 2.14
N LEU A 293 -11.27 6.65 0.97
CA LEU A 293 -10.33 6.34 -0.11
C LEU A 293 -10.72 7.09 -1.40
N PRO A 294 -10.78 8.43 -1.38
CA PRO A 294 -11.17 9.21 -2.54
C PRO A 294 -10.12 9.06 -3.67
N PHE A 295 -10.59 9.16 -4.89
CA PHE A 295 -9.79 9.37 -6.10
C PHE A 295 -10.67 10.08 -7.12
N SER A 296 -10.05 10.92 -7.94
CA SER A 296 -10.73 11.71 -8.97
C SER A 296 -10.09 11.48 -10.33
N LYS A 297 -10.76 11.91 -11.39
CA LYS A 297 -10.13 11.96 -12.71
C LYS A 297 -8.91 12.87 -12.67
N PHE A 298 -7.92 12.54 -13.50
CA PHE A 298 -6.73 13.38 -13.66
C PHE A 298 -7.13 14.75 -14.23
N ASP A 299 -6.73 15.81 -13.54
CA ASP A 299 -6.89 17.19 -14.00
C ASP A 299 -5.55 17.75 -14.47
N GLU A 300 -5.39 17.84 -15.79
CA GLU A 300 -4.17 18.39 -16.39
C GLU A 300 -3.88 19.84 -16.01
N ASN A 301 -4.92 20.63 -15.69
CA ASN A 301 -4.73 22.03 -15.33
C ASN A 301 -3.88 22.17 -14.07
N VAL A 302 -3.98 21.23 -13.15
CA VAL A 302 -3.15 21.21 -11.93
C VAL A 302 -1.67 21.11 -12.31
N VAL A 303 -1.32 20.20 -13.23
CA VAL A 303 0.07 20.00 -13.68
C VAL A 303 0.55 21.18 -14.54
N LEU A 304 -0.32 21.72 -15.38
CA LEU A 304 -0.01 22.89 -16.21
C LEU A 304 0.22 24.14 -15.34
N ASN A 305 -0.58 24.33 -14.30
CA ASN A 305 -0.38 25.44 -13.35
C ASN A 305 0.95 25.30 -12.61
N MET A 306 1.31 24.10 -12.12
CA MET A 306 2.64 23.86 -11.53
C MET A 306 3.77 24.18 -12.52
N LYS A 307 3.64 23.77 -13.79
CA LYS A 307 4.62 24.09 -14.82
C LYS A 307 4.75 25.59 -15.04
N MET A 308 3.64 26.31 -15.02
CA MET A 308 3.65 27.77 -15.17
C MET A 308 4.29 28.47 -13.96
N GLU A 309 4.00 28.00 -12.74
CA GLU A 309 4.66 28.51 -11.52
C GLU A 309 6.18 28.30 -11.56
N ILE A 310 6.63 27.12 -11.96
CA ILE A 310 8.07 26.79 -12.09
C ILE A 310 8.75 27.67 -13.15
N LEU A 311 8.04 28.00 -14.24
CA LEU A 311 8.54 28.90 -15.29
C LEU A 311 8.40 30.39 -14.93
N GLY A 312 7.84 30.70 -13.73
CA GLY A 312 7.60 32.09 -13.31
C GLY A 312 6.43 32.75 -14.06
N ILE A 313 5.53 31.95 -14.65
CA ILE A 313 4.36 32.43 -15.39
C ILE A 313 3.15 32.33 -14.47
N TYR A 314 2.67 33.44 -13.90
CA TYR A 314 1.48 33.45 -13.04
C TYR A 314 0.18 33.52 -13.86
N VAL A 315 -0.83 32.68 -13.46
CA VAL A 315 -2.11 32.50 -14.19
C VAL A 315 -3.18 33.53 -13.77
N ASP A 316 -2.98 34.33 -12.74
CA ASP A 316 -3.96 35.30 -12.20
C ASP A 316 -4.04 36.64 -12.95
N GLY A 317 -3.92 36.66 -14.30
CA GLY A 317 -4.05 37.88 -15.09
C GLY A 317 -2.96 38.92 -14.85
N ARG A 318 -1.93 38.62 -14.10
CA ARG A 318 -0.71 39.42 -13.93
C ARG A 318 0.44 38.70 -14.60
N ILE A 319 0.65 39.07 -15.84
CA ILE A 319 1.83 38.67 -16.60
C ILE A 319 3.04 39.37 -15.96
N LEU A 320 3.83 38.63 -15.22
CA LEU A 320 5.18 39.04 -14.91
C LEU A 320 6.09 38.46 -15.97
N ASN A 321 6.40 39.28 -16.98
CA ASN A 321 7.46 39.01 -17.92
C ASN A 321 8.79 38.98 -17.17
N HIS A 322 9.28 37.81 -16.84
CA HIS A 322 10.70 37.66 -16.56
C HIS A 322 11.36 37.00 -17.75
N SER A 323 12.02 37.78 -18.52
CA SER A 323 12.97 37.41 -19.55
C SER A 323 13.93 36.36 -18.98
N ILE A 324 13.87 35.21 -19.60
CA ILE A 324 14.87 34.13 -19.43
C ILE A 324 16.21 34.72 -19.91
N LYS A 325 17.16 34.83 -19.01
CA LYS A 325 18.57 34.90 -19.34
C LYS A 325 19.21 33.53 -19.20
#